data_ae2f574f3accd5631d584a99e48508dd
#
_entry.id   ae2f574f3accd5631d584a99e48508dd
#
_cell.length_a   1.000
_cell.length_b   1.000
_cell.length_c   1.000
_cell.angle_alpha   90.00
_cell.angle_beta   90.00
_cell.angle_gamma   90.00
#
_symmetry.space_group_name_H-M   'P 1'
#
loop_
_entity.id
_entity.type
_entity.pdbx_description
1 polymer ?
#
loop_
_entity_poly.entity_id
_entity_poly.type
_entity_poly.pdbx_seq_one_letter_code
_entity_poly.pdbx_strand_id
1 'polypeptide(L)'
;YQSDSSISLKDDGSKITNEDILRVLRLSAKFKRSKDEEVVSIIPVRYHSDKGATVEAPIGEVSRNLIVDALVITTSKELLYPYISAVEKCGIEVLDITINAFACAKEAFDAAYLQEGAVLIDIGYKTSTISFYKDGYLQYLTVCQVGGYDFTRNVAQNMQISMNQAETYKIKYGSLDVTKGQNDIIHTTVIDGKKHDYTQQDLADILKESAYNVIGKIKEKIAVIDSAGKYET
;
A
#
# COMPACT_ATOMS: atom_id res chain seq x y z
N TYR A 1 -0.17 -2.65 -11.10
CA TYR A 1 0.02 -2.35 -12.54
C TYR A 1 -0.91 -1.23 -12.97
N GLN A 2 -0.41 -0.32 -13.80
CA GLN A 2 -1.24 0.61 -14.57
C GLN A 2 -1.55 -0.02 -15.91
N SER A 3 -2.80 0.07 -16.36
CA SER A 3 -3.25 -0.50 -17.62
C SER A 3 -4.20 0.46 -18.32
N ASP A 4 -3.97 0.67 -19.61
CA ASP A 4 -4.88 1.40 -20.49
C ASP A 4 -5.62 0.40 -21.35
N SER A 5 -6.93 0.53 -21.44
CA SER A 5 -7.75 -0.34 -22.25
C SER A 5 -8.81 0.45 -22.99
N SER A 6 -9.11 0.02 -24.20
CA SER A 6 -10.09 0.67 -25.05
C SER A 6 -11.09 -0.31 -25.63
N ILE A 7 -12.30 0.15 -25.84
CA ILE A 7 -13.32 -0.50 -26.67
C ILE A 7 -13.85 0.48 -27.70
N SER A 8 -14.07 -0.02 -28.92
CA SER A 8 -14.86 0.71 -29.92
C SER A 8 -16.33 0.40 -29.71
N LEU A 9 -17.14 1.44 -29.74
CA LEU A 9 -18.59 1.38 -29.77
C LEU A 9 -19.06 1.33 -31.25
N LYS A 10 -20.32 1.57 -31.52
CA LYS A 10 -20.81 1.56 -32.91
C LYS A 10 -20.23 2.74 -33.72
N ASP A 11 -20.04 2.56 -35.02
CA ASP A 11 -19.38 3.53 -35.90
C ASP A 11 -20.01 4.92 -35.93
N ASP A 12 -21.31 5.03 -35.75
CA ASP A 12 -22.07 6.28 -35.66
C ASP A 12 -22.12 6.86 -34.23
N GLY A 13 -21.49 6.19 -33.28
CA GLY A 13 -21.56 6.47 -31.84
C GLY A 13 -22.78 5.83 -31.20
N SER A 14 -22.64 5.45 -29.95
CA SER A 14 -23.74 4.93 -29.12
C SER A 14 -23.63 5.46 -27.68
N LYS A 15 -24.74 5.39 -26.95
CA LYS A 15 -24.71 5.71 -25.53
C LYS A 15 -23.90 4.67 -24.77
N ILE A 16 -22.95 5.14 -23.99
CA ILE A 16 -22.14 4.31 -23.10
C ILE A 16 -23.06 3.71 -22.04
N THR A 17 -22.99 2.40 -21.89
CA THR A 17 -23.79 1.62 -20.93
C THR A 17 -22.92 1.12 -19.79
N ASN A 18 -23.55 0.66 -18.69
CA ASN A 18 -22.85 -0.05 -17.61
C ASN A 18 -22.10 -1.28 -18.13
N GLU A 19 -22.64 -1.95 -19.16
CA GLU A 19 -22.02 -3.12 -19.74
C GLU A 19 -20.73 -2.78 -20.49
N ASP A 20 -20.67 -1.63 -21.16
CA ASP A 20 -19.48 -1.12 -21.82
C ASP A 20 -18.39 -0.75 -20.78
N ILE A 21 -18.76 -0.13 -19.66
CA ILE A 21 -17.86 0.15 -18.54
C ILE A 21 -17.27 -1.15 -18.00
N LEU A 22 -18.09 -2.14 -17.69
CA LEU A 22 -17.61 -3.44 -17.20
C LEU A 22 -16.74 -4.15 -18.24
N ARG A 23 -17.06 -4.03 -19.52
CA ARG A 23 -16.28 -4.63 -20.61
C ARG A 23 -14.89 -4.01 -20.72
N VAL A 24 -14.77 -2.68 -20.72
CA VAL A 24 -13.47 -2.00 -20.81
C VAL A 24 -12.62 -2.25 -19.58
N LEU A 25 -13.19 -2.28 -18.37
CA LEU A 25 -12.49 -2.62 -17.14
C LEU A 25 -11.98 -4.08 -17.14
N ARG A 26 -12.77 -5.04 -17.61
CA ARG A 26 -12.32 -6.44 -17.75
C ARG A 26 -11.17 -6.58 -18.74
N LEU A 27 -11.12 -5.75 -19.77
CA LEU A 27 -9.99 -5.72 -20.71
C LEU A 27 -8.71 -5.23 -20.04
N SER A 28 -8.79 -4.30 -19.11
CA SER A 28 -7.64 -3.81 -18.34
C SER A 28 -6.92 -4.91 -17.55
N ALA A 29 -7.62 -6.00 -17.21
CA ALA A 29 -7.02 -7.17 -16.55
C ALA A 29 -6.28 -8.12 -17.52
N LYS A 30 -6.41 -7.92 -18.85
CA LYS A 30 -5.80 -8.79 -19.88
C LYS A 30 -4.37 -8.36 -20.24
N PHE A 31 -3.57 -7.97 -19.27
CA PHE A 31 -2.15 -7.71 -19.48
C PHE A 31 -1.30 -8.95 -19.16
N LYS A 32 -0.05 -8.94 -19.61
CA LYS A 32 0.88 -10.03 -19.36
C LYS A 32 1.30 -10.01 -17.89
N ARG A 33 0.76 -10.93 -17.09
CA ARG A 33 1.12 -11.15 -15.70
C ARG A 33 1.65 -12.57 -15.48
N SER A 34 2.27 -12.81 -14.31
CA SER A 34 2.63 -14.17 -13.90
C SER A 34 1.39 -15.06 -13.77
N LYS A 35 1.54 -16.35 -14.06
CA LYS A 35 0.48 -17.35 -13.83
C LYS A 35 0.15 -17.52 -12.34
N ASP A 36 1.08 -17.15 -11.48
CA ASP A 36 0.99 -17.26 -10.03
C ASP A 36 0.35 -16.03 -9.38
N GLU A 37 -0.05 -15.02 -10.18
CA GLU A 37 -0.75 -13.83 -9.72
C GLU A 37 -2.27 -13.94 -9.97
N GLU A 38 -3.03 -13.40 -9.02
CA GLU A 38 -4.49 -13.22 -9.10
C GLU A 38 -4.81 -11.73 -9.10
N VAL A 39 -5.79 -11.31 -9.89
CA VAL A 39 -6.33 -9.95 -9.88
C VAL A 39 -7.30 -9.82 -8.72
N VAL A 40 -6.98 -8.94 -7.78
CA VAL A 40 -7.80 -8.66 -6.61
C VAL A 40 -8.78 -7.52 -6.88
N SER A 41 -8.31 -6.48 -7.61
CA SER A 41 -9.14 -5.31 -7.89
C SER A 41 -8.72 -4.63 -9.19
N ILE A 42 -9.70 -4.02 -9.86
CA ILE A 42 -9.51 -3.16 -11.03
C ILE A 42 -10.16 -1.83 -10.70
N ILE A 43 -9.35 -0.79 -10.58
CA ILE A 43 -9.79 0.53 -10.13
C ILE A 43 -9.67 1.49 -11.31
N PRO A 44 -10.77 2.03 -11.82
CA PRO A 44 -10.69 3.07 -12.82
C PRO A 44 -10.09 4.34 -12.22
N VAL A 45 -9.11 4.91 -12.91
CA VAL A 45 -8.49 6.18 -12.56
C VAL A 45 -9.12 7.30 -13.40
N ARG A 46 -9.31 7.04 -14.69
CA ARG A 46 -9.88 8.01 -15.63
C ARG A 46 -10.52 7.31 -16.82
N TYR A 47 -11.64 7.85 -17.27
CA TYR A 47 -12.29 7.47 -18.51
C TYR A 47 -12.06 8.55 -19.58
N HIS A 48 -11.97 8.12 -20.84
CA HIS A 48 -11.89 9.00 -21.99
C HIS A 48 -12.97 8.63 -22.99
N SER A 49 -13.75 9.62 -23.38
CA SER A 49 -14.78 9.55 -24.41
C SER A 49 -14.51 10.57 -25.51
N ASP A 50 -15.33 10.63 -26.55
CA ASP A 50 -15.23 11.69 -27.57
C ASP A 50 -15.45 13.09 -27.00
N LYS A 51 -16.00 13.22 -25.79
CA LYS A 51 -16.18 14.51 -25.08
C LYS A 51 -15.00 14.92 -24.22
N GLY A 52 -14.06 14.03 -23.99
CA GLY A 52 -12.89 14.28 -23.16
C GLY A 52 -12.67 13.28 -22.05
N ALA A 53 -11.81 13.64 -21.09
CA ALA A 53 -11.43 12.83 -19.98
C ALA A 53 -12.29 13.16 -18.74
N THR A 54 -12.70 12.14 -17.99
CA THR A 54 -13.46 12.27 -16.73
C THR A 54 -13.06 11.18 -15.72
N VAL A 55 -13.15 11.48 -14.45
CA VAL A 55 -12.94 10.48 -13.37
C VAL A 55 -14.21 9.67 -13.11
N GLU A 56 -15.38 10.24 -13.38
CA GLU A 56 -16.66 9.54 -13.28
C GLU A 56 -16.94 8.72 -14.54
N ALA A 57 -17.61 7.59 -14.37
CA ALA A 57 -18.01 6.75 -15.49
C ALA A 57 -18.98 7.51 -16.40
N PRO A 58 -18.67 7.70 -17.71
CA PRO A 58 -19.45 8.54 -18.63
C PRO A 58 -20.70 7.81 -19.16
N ILE A 59 -21.50 7.25 -18.26
CA ILE A 59 -22.72 6.50 -18.61
C ILE A 59 -23.75 7.42 -19.25
N GLY A 60 -24.32 6.98 -20.36
CA GLY A 60 -25.32 7.75 -21.12
C GLY A 60 -24.73 8.77 -22.09
N GLU A 61 -23.42 9.02 -22.08
CA GLU A 61 -22.75 9.83 -23.09
C GLU A 61 -22.72 9.08 -24.44
N VAL A 62 -22.89 9.82 -25.52
CA VAL A 62 -22.72 9.28 -26.87
C VAL A 62 -21.24 9.39 -27.24
N SER A 63 -20.63 8.26 -27.58
CA SER A 63 -19.22 8.19 -27.98
C SER A 63 -19.01 7.04 -28.97
N ARG A 64 -17.95 7.15 -29.78
CA ARG A 64 -17.48 6.08 -30.66
C ARG A 64 -16.52 5.15 -29.97
N ASN A 65 -15.76 5.70 -29.02
CA ASN A 65 -14.77 4.95 -28.27
C ASN A 65 -14.92 5.21 -26.77
N LEU A 66 -14.57 4.23 -25.98
CA LEU A 66 -14.42 4.36 -24.55
C LEU A 66 -13.05 3.80 -24.17
N ILE A 67 -12.22 4.62 -23.53
CA ILE A 67 -10.92 4.24 -23.01
C ILE A 67 -10.95 4.39 -21.49
N VAL A 68 -10.27 3.52 -20.79
CA VAL A 68 -10.09 3.62 -19.35
C VAL A 68 -8.62 3.45 -18.99
N ASP A 69 -8.12 4.39 -18.18
CA ASP A 69 -6.88 4.24 -17.44
C ASP A 69 -7.25 3.58 -16.10
N ALA A 70 -6.66 2.44 -15.81
CA ALA A 70 -7.02 1.68 -14.63
C ALA A 70 -5.78 1.22 -13.84
N LEU A 71 -5.91 1.19 -12.51
CA LEU A 71 -5.01 0.46 -11.64
C LEU A 71 -5.50 -0.97 -11.51
N VAL A 72 -4.67 -1.93 -11.93
CA VAL A 72 -4.95 -3.35 -11.75
C VAL A 72 -4.09 -3.86 -10.59
N ILE A 73 -4.73 -4.27 -9.52
CA ILE A 73 -4.09 -4.75 -8.31
C ILE A 73 -4.06 -6.25 -8.32
N THR A 74 -2.87 -6.81 -8.19
CA THR A 74 -2.65 -8.25 -8.15
C THR A 74 -1.96 -8.65 -6.86
N THR A 75 -2.13 -9.90 -6.50
CA THR A 75 -1.41 -10.55 -5.41
C THR A 75 -1.02 -11.97 -5.80
N SER A 76 -0.04 -12.55 -5.09
CA SER A 76 0.32 -13.96 -5.28
C SER A 76 -0.83 -14.87 -4.86
N LYS A 77 -1.15 -15.87 -5.70
CA LYS A 77 -2.11 -16.93 -5.39
C LYS A 77 -1.72 -17.70 -4.13
N GLU A 78 -0.43 -17.93 -3.97
CA GLU A 78 0.14 -18.60 -2.80
C GLU A 78 -0.15 -17.86 -1.49
N LEU A 79 -0.20 -16.52 -1.53
CA LEU A 79 -0.59 -15.72 -0.37
C LEU A 79 -2.11 -15.63 -0.20
N LEU A 80 -2.86 -15.47 -1.28
CA LEU A 80 -4.29 -15.18 -1.24
C LEU A 80 -5.14 -16.39 -0.84
N TYR A 81 -4.97 -17.50 -1.55
CA TYR A 81 -5.86 -18.66 -1.40
C TYR A 81 -5.84 -19.35 -0.04
N PRO A 82 -4.71 -19.42 0.70
CA PRO A 82 -4.74 -19.95 2.07
C PRO A 82 -5.64 -19.15 3.00
N TYR A 83 -5.69 -17.80 2.87
CA TYR A 83 -6.57 -16.97 3.70
C TYR A 83 -8.04 -17.20 3.35
N ILE A 84 -8.39 -17.21 2.05
CA ILE A 84 -9.75 -17.51 1.59
C ILE A 84 -10.17 -18.88 2.11
N SER A 85 -9.35 -19.91 1.88
CA SER A 85 -9.63 -21.28 2.32
C SER A 85 -9.76 -21.42 3.84
N ALA A 86 -9.00 -20.65 4.62
CA ALA A 86 -9.10 -20.66 6.08
C ALA A 86 -10.46 -20.10 6.53
N VAL A 87 -10.92 -19.01 5.94
CA VAL A 87 -12.22 -18.39 6.25
C VAL A 87 -13.37 -19.34 5.84
N GLU A 88 -13.31 -19.90 4.64
CA GLU A 88 -14.34 -20.82 4.13
C GLU A 88 -14.44 -22.10 4.94
N LYS A 89 -13.31 -22.64 5.43
CA LYS A 89 -13.30 -23.80 6.34
C LYS A 89 -13.97 -23.52 7.70
N CYS A 90 -14.10 -22.24 8.07
CA CYS A 90 -14.90 -21.85 9.23
C CYS A 90 -16.41 -21.73 8.92
N GLY A 91 -16.85 -22.09 7.73
CA GLY A 91 -18.25 -22.01 7.30
C GLY A 91 -18.68 -20.60 6.90
N ILE A 92 -17.72 -19.71 6.62
CA ILE A 92 -17.98 -18.32 6.21
C ILE A 92 -17.70 -18.19 4.71
N GLU A 93 -18.66 -17.70 3.95
CA GLU A 93 -18.49 -17.40 2.53
C GLU A 93 -17.73 -16.08 2.33
N VAL A 94 -16.69 -16.09 1.49
CA VAL A 94 -15.96 -14.89 1.10
C VAL A 94 -16.65 -14.28 -0.11
N LEU A 95 -17.37 -13.18 0.06
CA LEU A 95 -18.12 -12.51 -1.00
C LEU A 95 -17.25 -11.58 -1.84
N ASP A 96 -16.27 -10.92 -1.21
CA ASP A 96 -15.42 -9.94 -1.88
C ASP A 96 -14.08 -9.78 -1.15
N ILE A 97 -13.09 -9.24 -1.86
CA ILE A 97 -11.75 -8.96 -1.36
C ILE A 97 -11.40 -7.51 -1.67
N THR A 98 -11.01 -6.77 -0.65
CA THR A 98 -10.57 -5.38 -0.81
C THR A 98 -9.12 -5.20 -0.32
N ILE A 99 -8.54 -4.05 -0.63
CA ILE A 99 -7.19 -3.67 -0.20
C ILE A 99 -7.24 -2.68 0.95
N ASN A 100 -6.24 -2.73 1.83
CA ASN A 100 -6.12 -1.82 2.97
C ASN A 100 -6.17 -0.34 2.56
N ALA A 101 -5.60 0.01 1.41
CA ALA A 101 -5.64 1.38 0.91
C ALA A 101 -7.07 1.96 0.88
N PHE A 102 -8.07 1.20 0.41
CA PHE A 102 -9.46 1.66 0.41
C PHE A 102 -10.07 1.70 1.80
N ALA A 103 -9.89 0.63 2.57
CA ALA A 103 -10.49 0.53 3.89
C ALA A 103 -9.95 1.62 4.83
N CYS A 104 -8.63 1.81 4.86
CA CYS A 104 -7.98 2.81 5.70
C CYS A 104 -8.26 4.25 5.25
N ALA A 105 -8.29 4.52 3.93
CA ALA A 105 -8.56 5.86 3.45
C ALA A 105 -9.98 6.35 3.79
N LYS A 106 -10.96 5.43 3.74
CA LYS A 106 -12.35 5.71 4.09
C LYS A 106 -12.52 6.12 5.55
N GLU A 107 -11.68 5.59 6.43
CA GLU A 107 -11.70 5.89 7.86
C GLU A 107 -10.80 7.08 8.22
N ALA A 108 -9.66 7.24 7.53
CA ALA A 108 -8.66 8.25 7.85
C ALA A 108 -8.96 9.63 7.26
N PHE A 109 -9.72 9.71 6.17
CA PHE A 109 -9.93 10.94 5.41
C PHE A 109 -11.42 11.24 5.20
N ASP A 110 -11.78 12.49 5.41
CA ASP A 110 -13.04 13.04 4.93
C ASP A 110 -13.04 13.17 3.39
N ALA A 111 -14.24 13.21 2.79
CA ALA A 111 -14.40 13.34 1.33
C ALA A 111 -13.67 14.56 0.74
N ALA A 112 -13.59 15.67 1.50
CA ALA A 112 -12.89 16.88 1.07
C ALA A 112 -11.39 16.66 0.87
N TYR A 113 -10.73 15.96 1.79
CA TYR A 113 -9.29 15.61 1.64
C TYR A 113 -9.04 14.70 0.45
N LEU A 114 -9.91 13.72 0.22
CA LEU A 114 -9.79 12.84 -0.94
C LEU A 114 -10.01 13.59 -2.27
N GLN A 115 -10.85 14.64 -2.24
CA GLN A 115 -11.11 15.48 -3.41
C GLN A 115 -9.93 16.41 -3.72
N GLU A 116 -9.36 17.07 -2.72
CA GLU A 116 -8.25 18.03 -2.89
C GLU A 116 -6.93 17.33 -3.19
N GLY A 117 -6.70 16.20 -2.55
CA GLY A 117 -5.51 15.36 -2.66
C GLY A 117 -4.98 14.93 -1.31
N ALA A 118 -4.74 13.62 -1.17
CA ALA A 118 -4.25 13.02 0.06
C ALA A 118 -3.27 11.89 -0.23
N VAL A 119 -2.30 11.73 0.68
CA VAL A 119 -1.38 10.59 0.67
C VAL A 119 -1.59 9.78 1.94
N LEU A 120 -1.96 8.52 1.78
CA LEU A 120 -2.02 7.57 2.88
C LEU A 120 -0.77 6.69 2.89
N ILE A 121 -0.08 6.65 4.03
CA ILE A 121 1.06 5.79 4.27
C ILE A 121 0.69 4.80 5.38
N ASP A 122 0.48 3.55 5.00
CA ASP A 122 0.21 2.44 5.93
C ASP A 122 1.51 1.66 6.17
N ILE A 123 2.08 1.82 7.37
CA ILE A 123 3.33 1.15 7.77
C ILE A 123 2.98 -0.13 8.53
N GLY A 124 2.99 -1.24 7.80
CA GLY A 124 2.74 -2.56 8.36
C GLY A 124 4.00 -3.20 8.97
N TYR A 125 3.95 -4.52 9.15
CA TYR A 125 5.06 -5.26 9.75
C TYR A 125 6.25 -5.46 8.78
N LYS A 126 6.00 -6.00 7.57
CA LYS A 126 7.05 -6.25 6.55
C LYS A 126 6.99 -5.29 5.37
N THR A 127 5.85 -4.66 5.16
CA THR A 127 5.60 -3.80 4.01
C THR A 127 4.95 -2.50 4.45
N SER A 128 5.24 -1.43 3.72
CA SER A 128 4.51 -0.17 3.82
C SER A 128 3.84 0.12 2.50
N THR A 129 2.55 0.44 2.55
CA THR A 129 1.75 0.80 1.38
C THR A 129 1.59 2.31 1.32
N ILE A 130 1.84 2.88 0.16
CA ILE A 130 1.67 4.32 -0.11
C ILE A 130 0.60 4.44 -1.18
N SER A 131 -0.46 5.16 -0.88
CA SER A 131 -1.59 5.38 -1.79
C SER A 131 -1.90 6.87 -1.92
N PHE A 132 -2.11 7.31 -3.15
CA PHE A 132 -2.37 8.70 -3.53
C PHE A 132 -3.80 8.83 -3.99
N TYR A 133 -4.51 9.80 -3.42
CA TYR A 133 -5.90 10.13 -3.73
C TYR A 133 -5.96 11.53 -4.29
N LYS A 134 -6.80 11.74 -5.30
CA LYS A 134 -7.17 13.04 -5.84
C LYS A 134 -8.51 12.91 -6.57
N ASP A 135 -9.28 13.98 -6.61
CA ASP A 135 -10.62 14.00 -7.23
C ASP A 135 -11.57 12.94 -6.63
N GLY A 136 -11.36 12.56 -5.37
CA GLY A 136 -12.14 11.54 -4.67
C GLY A 136 -11.74 10.09 -4.95
N TYR A 137 -10.73 9.83 -5.81
CA TYR A 137 -10.36 8.49 -6.28
C TYR A 137 -8.90 8.15 -5.98
N LEU A 138 -8.63 6.85 -5.83
CA LEU A 138 -7.28 6.32 -5.76
C LEU A 138 -6.60 6.45 -7.14
N GLN A 139 -5.58 7.29 -7.22
CA GLN A 139 -4.84 7.56 -8.46
C GLN A 139 -3.61 6.67 -8.62
N TYR A 140 -2.96 6.32 -7.50
CA TYR A 140 -1.74 5.53 -7.51
C TYR A 140 -1.58 4.74 -6.22
N LEU A 141 -0.94 3.58 -6.32
CA LEU A 141 -0.61 2.73 -5.18
C LEU A 141 0.75 2.09 -5.41
N THR A 142 1.59 2.10 -4.39
CA THR A 142 2.86 1.39 -4.39
C THR A 142 3.13 0.75 -3.03
N VAL A 143 3.99 -0.27 -3.03
CA VAL A 143 4.38 -0.99 -1.83
C VAL A 143 5.90 -0.96 -1.67
N CYS A 144 6.36 -0.60 -0.48
CA CYS A 144 7.75 -0.69 -0.06
C CYS A 144 7.95 -1.92 0.80
N GLN A 145 9.05 -2.64 0.60
CA GLN A 145 9.43 -3.80 1.42
C GLN A 145 10.16 -3.34 2.70
N VAL A 146 9.48 -2.50 3.49
CA VAL A 146 9.95 -2.00 4.79
C VAL A 146 8.79 -1.89 5.76
N GLY A 147 9.06 -2.04 7.06
CA GLY A 147 8.04 -1.92 8.09
C GLY A 147 8.58 -2.19 9.50
N GLY A 148 7.70 -2.51 10.43
CA GLY A 148 8.03 -2.80 11.82
C GLY A 148 9.08 -3.90 12.02
N TYR A 149 9.16 -4.86 11.08
CA TYR A 149 10.16 -5.92 11.06
C TYR A 149 11.60 -5.36 10.98
N ASP A 150 11.82 -4.29 10.22
CA ASP A 150 13.15 -3.68 10.08
C ASP A 150 13.63 -3.09 11.39
N PHE A 151 12.73 -2.50 12.18
CA PHE A 151 13.04 -2.05 13.54
C PHE A 151 13.43 -3.21 14.43
N THR A 152 12.63 -4.28 14.46
CA THR A 152 12.88 -5.46 15.30
C THR A 152 14.21 -6.13 14.92
N ARG A 153 14.47 -6.27 13.62
CA ARG A 153 15.71 -6.83 13.08
C ARG A 153 16.92 -5.99 13.49
N ASN A 154 16.83 -4.67 13.39
CA ASN A 154 17.92 -3.76 13.76
C ASN A 154 18.22 -3.86 15.27
N VAL A 155 17.19 -3.91 16.11
CA VAL A 155 17.34 -4.14 17.55
C VAL A 155 18.01 -5.49 17.83
N ALA A 156 17.53 -6.56 17.18
CA ALA A 156 18.09 -7.91 17.35
C ALA A 156 19.58 -7.96 16.99
N GLN A 157 19.97 -7.32 15.89
CA GLN A 157 21.35 -7.29 15.41
C GLN A 157 22.26 -6.47 16.31
N ASN A 158 21.85 -5.26 16.69
CA ASN A 158 22.69 -4.36 17.52
C ASN A 158 22.85 -4.87 18.94
N MET A 159 21.80 -5.41 19.55
CA MET A 159 21.84 -5.94 20.90
C MET A 159 22.27 -7.41 20.98
N GLN A 160 22.48 -8.07 19.82
CA GLN A 160 22.84 -9.50 19.70
C GLN A 160 21.87 -10.42 20.44
N ILE A 161 20.57 -10.18 20.27
CA ILE A 161 19.47 -10.94 20.89
C ILE A 161 18.58 -11.60 19.83
N SER A 162 17.72 -12.51 20.27
CA SER A 162 16.75 -13.14 19.37
C SER A 162 15.72 -12.12 18.88
N MET A 163 15.11 -12.40 17.70
CA MET A 163 14.02 -11.59 17.15
C MET A 163 12.84 -11.44 18.13
N ASN A 164 12.50 -12.49 18.85
CA ASN A 164 11.41 -12.45 19.84
C ASN A 164 11.72 -11.53 21.03
N GLN A 165 12.96 -11.55 21.53
CA GLN A 165 13.41 -10.62 22.58
C GLN A 165 13.44 -9.19 22.08
N ALA A 166 13.94 -8.96 20.85
CA ALA A 166 13.98 -7.65 20.23
C ALA A 166 12.57 -7.06 20.05
N GLU A 167 11.59 -7.88 19.59
CA GLU A 167 10.20 -7.45 19.49
C GLU A 167 9.61 -7.12 20.88
N THR A 168 9.89 -7.94 21.89
CA THR A 168 9.46 -7.67 23.26
C THR A 168 10.05 -6.37 23.80
N TYR A 169 11.32 -6.10 23.55
CA TYR A 169 11.97 -4.87 24.02
C TYR A 169 11.48 -3.65 23.27
N LYS A 170 11.30 -3.76 21.94
CA LYS A 170 10.69 -2.71 21.13
C LYS A 170 9.31 -2.31 21.65
N ILE A 171 8.44 -3.27 21.96
CA ILE A 171 7.09 -3.01 22.47
C ILE A 171 7.12 -2.44 23.89
N LYS A 172 7.96 -3.01 24.76
CA LYS A 172 7.94 -2.68 26.19
C LYS A 172 8.68 -1.39 26.53
N TYR A 173 9.82 -1.15 25.89
CA TYR A 173 10.74 -0.05 26.22
C TYR A 173 10.98 0.92 25.06
N GLY A 174 10.46 0.61 23.85
CA GLY A 174 10.69 1.41 22.66
C GLY A 174 10.07 2.79 22.76
N SER A 175 10.91 3.81 22.58
CA SER A 175 10.52 5.21 22.42
C SER A 175 11.55 5.89 21.54
N LEU A 176 11.14 6.86 20.74
CA LEU A 176 12.07 7.73 20.01
C LEU A 176 12.50 8.94 20.85
N ASP A 177 11.78 9.24 21.92
CA ASP A 177 12.10 10.30 22.86
C ASP A 177 12.15 9.72 24.28
N VAL A 178 13.35 9.66 24.84
CA VAL A 178 13.60 9.14 26.18
C VAL A 178 13.99 10.30 27.10
N THR A 179 13.02 10.80 27.83
CA THR A 179 13.24 11.90 28.81
C THR A 179 13.44 11.39 30.24
N LYS A 180 12.96 10.17 30.53
CA LYS A 180 13.10 9.49 31.82
C LYS A 180 13.59 8.06 31.61
N GLY A 181 14.46 7.58 32.51
CA GLY A 181 14.98 6.20 32.43
C GLY A 181 16.07 6.00 31.36
N GLN A 182 16.70 7.08 30.88
CA GLN A 182 17.74 7.02 29.83
C GLN A 182 18.86 6.03 30.17
N ASN A 183 19.25 5.96 31.42
CA ASN A 183 20.35 5.12 31.93
C ASN A 183 19.85 3.79 32.53
N ASP A 184 18.54 3.51 32.47
CA ASP A 184 17.98 2.25 32.95
C ASP A 184 18.47 1.10 32.08
N ILE A 185 19.17 0.15 32.66
CA ILE A 185 19.67 -1.03 31.98
C ILE A 185 18.46 -1.94 31.69
N ILE A 186 18.17 -2.15 30.41
CA ILE A 186 17.06 -3.02 29.95
C ILE A 186 17.55 -4.41 29.56
N HIS A 187 18.84 -4.55 29.24
CA HIS A 187 19.45 -5.83 28.86
C HIS A 187 20.94 -5.84 29.15
N THR A 188 21.45 -6.99 29.56
CA THR A 188 22.88 -7.25 29.67
C THR A 188 23.21 -8.52 28.87
N THR A 189 24.20 -8.43 28.00
CA THR A 189 24.76 -9.57 27.27
C THR A 189 26.24 -9.73 27.52
N VAL A 190 26.81 -10.86 27.13
CA VAL A 190 28.26 -11.11 27.20
C VAL A 190 28.76 -11.32 25.76
N ILE A 191 29.62 -10.42 25.31
CA ILE A 191 30.25 -10.46 24.00
C ILE A 191 31.77 -10.55 24.21
N ASP A 192 32.39 -11.57 23.63
CA ASP A 192 33.82 -11.84 23.78
C ASP A 192 34.32 -11.87 25.23
N GLY A 193 33.48 -12.44 26.12
CA GLY A 193 33.79 -12.53 27.56
C GLY A 193 33.63 -11.25 28.35
N LYS A 194 33.17 -10.15 27.72
CA LYS A 194 32.90 -8.88 28.37
C LYS A 194 31.41 -8.63 28.52
N LYS A 195 31.02 -8.07 29.67
CA LYS A 195 29.65 -7.60 29.90
C LYS A 195 29.40 -6.34 29.10
N HIS A 196 28.25 -6.34 28.38
CA HIS A 196 27.70 -5.17 27.69
C HIS A 196 26.30 -4.92 28.22
N ASP A 197 26.11 -3.77 28.83
CA ASP A 197 24.81 -3.30 29.33
C ASP A 197 24.19 -2.38 28.27
N TYR A 198 22.93 -2.67 27.91
CA TYR A 198 22.15 -1.83 27.01
C TYR A 198 21.11 -1.07 27.81
N THR A 199 21.08 0.23 27.63
CA THR A 199 20.14 1.14 28.28
C THR A 199 18.91 1.39 27.42
N GLN A 200 17.91 2.02 28.01
CA GLN A 200 16.74 2.48 27.25
C GLN A 200 17.14 3.52 26.18
N GLN A 201 18.19 4.34 26.44
CA GLN A 201 18.70 5.28 25.46
C GLN A 201 19.34 4.58 24.25
N ASP A 202 20.11 3.51 24.48
CA ASP A 202 20.70 2.74 23.39
C ASP A 202 19.61 2.15 22.48
N LEU A 203 18.53 1.62 23.07
CA LEU A 203 17.38 1.15 22.31
C LEU A 203 16.72 2.28 21.50
N ALA A 204 16.55 3.46 22.10
CA ALA A 204 15.96 4.60 21.42
C ALA A 204 16.82 5.04 20.22
N ASP A 205 18.13 5.04 20.33
CA ASP A 205 19.04 5.43 19.25
C ASP A 205 19.00 4.41 18.09
N ILE A 206 18.95 3.10 18.40
CA ILE A 206 18.74 2.04 17.39
C ILE A 206 17.40 2.21 16.68
N LEU A 207 16.32 2.53 17.42
CA LEU A 207 15.00 2.75 16.86
C LEU A 207 14.93 4.02 15.99
N LYS A 208 15.63 5.10 16.39
CA LYS A 208 15.77 6.33 15.57
C LYS A 208 16.43 6.04 14.23
N GLU A 209 17.54 5.31 14.23
CA GLU A 209 18.23 4.91 13.01
C GLU A 209 17.29 4.09 12.10
N SER A 210 16.54 3.14 12.67
CA SER A 210 15.56 2.35 11.96
C SER A 210 14.46 3.22 11.35
N ALA A 211 13.95 4.20 12.10
CA ALA A 211 12.95 5.15 11.63
C ALA A 211 13.46 5.99 10.45
N TYR A 212 14.68 6.53 10.53
CA TYR A 212 15.30 7.25 9.42
C TYR A 212 15.40 6.39 8.15
N ASN A 213 15.80 5.12 8.29
CA ASN A 213 15.94 4.20 7.18
C ASN A 213 14.58 3.86 6.53
N VAL A 214 13.55 3.57 7.34
CA VAL A 214 12.20 3.25 6.84
C VAL A 214 11.58 4.48 6.16
N ILE A 215 11.61 5.65 6.82
CA ILE A 215 11.06 6.90 6.27
C ILE A 215 11.85 7.33 5.02
N GLY A 216 13.17 7.15 5.00
CA GLY A 216 14.01 7.43 3.85
C GLY A 216 13.54 6.67 2.61
N LYS A 217 13.34 5.35 2.74
CA LYS A 217 12.84 4.50 1.65
C LYS A 217 11.42 4.87 1.19
N ILE A 218 10.56 5.26 2.11
CA ILE A 218 9.21 5.76 1.80
C ILE A 218 9.31 7.06 0.98
N LYS A 219 10.14 8.02 1.43
CA LYS A 219 10.39 9.29 0.72
C LYS A 219 10.95 9.07 -0.69
N GLU A 220 11.89 8.14 -0.86
CA GLU A 220 12.43 7.79 -2.18
C GLU A 220 11.32 7.30 -3.13
N LYS A 221 10.39 6.48 -2.63
CA LYS A 221 9.24 6.00 -3.42
C LYS A 221 8.29 7.13 -3.81
N ILE A 222 8.02 8.05 -2.90
CA ILE A 222 7.18 9.24 -3.17
C ILE A 222 7.86 10.12 -4.22
N ALA A 223 9.16 10.40 -4.09
CA ALA A 223 9.90 11.24 -5.03
C ALA A 223 9.93 10.67 -6.46
N VAL A 224 9.95 9.34 -6.63
CA VAL A 224 9.85 8.70 -7.96
C VAL A 224 8.51 8.98 -8.61
N ILE A 225 7.43 9.05 -7.84
CA ILE A 225 6.08 9.33 -8.34
C ILE A 225 5.96 10.79 -8.73
N ASP A 226 6.47 11.71 -7.91
CA ASP A 226 6.52 13.16 -8.17
C ASP A 226 7.31 13.47 -9.44
N SER A 227 8.51 12.87 -9.59
CA SER A 227 9.37 13.10 -10.76
C SER A 227 8.76 12.60 -12.07
N ALA A 228 7.80 11.67 -12.01
CA ALA A 228 7.07 11.21 -13.18
C ALA A 228 5.98 12.22 -13.65
N GLY A 229 5.85 13.39 -13.00
CA GLY A 229 4.88 14.42 -13.35
C GLY A 229 3.42 14.02 -13.21
N LYS A 230 3.17 12.94 -12.45
CA LYS A 230 1.83 12.38 -12.29
C LYS A 230 1.00 13.07 -11.21
N TYR A 231 1.67 13.80 -10.30
CA TYR A 231 1.02 14.53 -9.21
C TYR A 231 1.78 15.83 -8.97
N GLU A 232 1.14 16.96 -9.23
CA GLU A 232 1.56 18.25 -8.70
C GLU A 232 1.10 18.29 -7.23
N THR A 233 2.06 18.24 -6.31
CA THR A 233 1.83 18.43 -4.87
C THR A 233 1.84 19.90 -4.51
#